data_a45ce9dcbe54e7212ec213f68ebca574
#
_entry.id   a45ce9dcbe54e7212ec213f68ebca574
#
_cell.length_a   1.000
_cell.length_b   1.000
_cell.length_c   1.000
_cell.angle_alpha   90.00
_cell.angle_beta   90.00
_cell.angle_gamma   90.00
#
_symmetry.space_group_name_H-M   'P 1'
#
loop_
_entity.id
_entity.type
_entity.pdbx_description
1 polymer ?
#
loop_
_entity_poly.entity_id
_entity_poly.type
_entity_poly.pdbx_seq_one_letter_code
_entity_poly.pdbx_strand_id
1 'polypeptide(L)'
;MSRWRGQMEAVLSSICFGIAPIFAKKGLMSGLNPFYGATIANATALAIMIFFFFFSGRGMRLESVKRNGLFLAILSGICNSIALISFFGALSIGKVALVVPISCVYPLFTLLGAYLFMKESEVIDHFTVMGTLLIVIGVILTI
;
A
#
# COMPACT_ATOMS: atom_id res chain seq x y z
N MET A 1 4.60 -19.86 15.53
CA MET A 1 3.34 -19.08 15.73
C MET A 1 3.38 -17.67 15.09
N SER A 2 4.53 -17.05 14.90
CA SER A 2 4.64 -15.70 14.28
C SER A 2 4.34 -15.65 12.77
N ARG A 3 4.69 -16.68 12.02
CA ARG A 3 4.54 -16.74 10.55
C ARG A 3 3.06 -16.71 10.11
N TRP A 4 2.19 -17.45 10.80
CA TRP A 4 0.74 -17.47 10.53
C TRP A 4 0.06 -16.13 10.82
N ARG A 5 0.48 -15.41 11.87
CA ARG A 5 -0.06 -14.09 12.20
C ARG A 5 0.24 -13.08 11.09
N GLY A 6 1.48 -13.03 10.59
CA GLY A 6 1.84 -12.14 9.49
C GLY A 6 1.06 -12.42 8.20
N GLN A 7 0.81 -13.71 7.89
CA GLN A 7 0.00 -14.09 6.73
C GLN A 7 -1.47 -13.65 6.89
N MET A 8 -2.06 -13.82 8.08
CA MET A 8 -3.43 -13.38 8.33
C MET A 8 -3.56 -11.85 8.27
N GLU A 9 -2.59 -11.11 8.79
CA GLU A 9 -2.55 -9.64 8.70
C GLU A 9 -2.43 -9.18 7.23
N ALA A 10 -1.62 -9.88 6.42
CA ALA A 10 -1.50 -9.59 4.98
C ALA A 10 -2.82 -9.85 4.24
N VAL A 11 -3.53 -10.95 4.55
CA VAL A 11 -4.86 -11.23 3.97
C VAL A 11 -5.88 -10.17 4.37
N LEU A 12 -5.92 -9.77 5.62
CA LEU A 12 -6.81 -8.71 6.10
C LEU A 12 -6.52 -7.39 5.39
N SER A 13 -5.24 -7.04 5.23
CA SER A 13 -4.80 -5.86 4.48
C SER A 13 -5.29 -5.92 3.03
N SER A 14 -5.15 -7.08 2.36
CA SER A 14 -5.58 -7.22 0.96
C SER A 14 -7.10 -7.07 0.79
N ILE A 15 -7.89 -7.53 1.74
CA ILE A 15 -9.36 -7.32 1.73
C ILE A 15 -9.68 -5.82 1.83
N CYS A 16 -9.05 -5.12 2.76
CA CYS A 16 -9.25 -3.67 2.92
C CYS A 16 -8.81 -2.90 1.67
N PHE A 17 -7.66 -3.23 1.09
CA PHE A 17 -7.19 -2.63 -0.16
C PHE A 17 -8.07 -2.97 -1.36
N GLY A 18 -8.74 -4.13 -1.38
CA GLY A 18 -9.70 -4.49 -2.42
C GLY A 18 -11.01 -3.71 -2.35
N ILE A 19 -11.47 -3.40 -1.14
CA ILE A 19 -12.74 -2.67 -0.92
C ILE A 19 -12.55 -1.15 -1.05
N ALA A 20 -11.44 -0.61 -0.59
CA ALA A 20 -11.18 0.84 -0.56
C ALA A 20 -11.36 1.53 -1.92
N PRO A 21 -10.89 1.00 -3.06
CA PRO A 21 -11.08 1.61 -4.37
C PRO A 21 -12.54 1.78 -4.80
N ILE A 22 -13.44 0.91 -4.31
CA ILE A 22 -14.87 0.98 -4.60
C ILE A 22 -15.48 2.23 -3.96
N PHE A 23 -15.16 2.48 -2.69
CA PHE A 23 -15.60 3.68 -1.99
C PHE A 23 -14.95 4.95 -2.57
N ALA A 24 -13.66 4.90 -2.89
CA ALA A 24 -12.95 5.98 -3.54
C ALA A 24 -13.62 6.37 -4.87
N LYS A 25 -13.93 5.40 -5.72
CA LYS A 25 -14.61 5.64 -7.00
C LYS A 25 -16.01 6.23 -6.82
N LYS A 26 -16.78 5.73 -5.86
CA LYS A 26 -18.10 6.31 -5.56
C LYS A 26 -18.01 7.77 -5.13
N GLY A 27 -17.04 8.10 -4.28
CA GLY A 27 -16.77 9.48 -3.90
C GLY A 27 -16.41 10.38 -5.09
N LEU A 28 -15.54 9.91 -5.98
CA LEU A 28 -15.17 10.62 -7.21
C LEU A 28 -16.36 10.81 -8.16
N MET A 29 -17.22 9.82 -8.28
CA MET A 29 -18.47 9.93 -9.09
C MET A 29 -19.45 10.95 -8.52
N SER A 30 -19.38 11.24 -7.22
CA SER A 30 -20.19 12.28 -6.58
C SER A 30 -19.61 13.69 -6.76
N GLY A 31 -18.60 13.88 -7.62
CA GLY A 31 -17.99 15.17 -7.92
C GLY A 31 -16.79 15.53 -7.04
N LEU A 32 -16.28 14.61 -6.22
CA LEU A 32 -15.09 14.84 -5.42
C LEU A 32 -13.85 14.93 -6.33
N ASN A 33 -13.06 16.01 -6.17
CA ASN A 33 -11.78 16.13 -6.87
C ASN A 33 -10.80 15.05 -6.37
N PRO A 34 -10.06 14.38 -7.28
CA PRO A 34 -9.11 13.31 -6.93
C PRO A 34 -8.09 13.71 -5.86
N PHE A 35 -7.58 14.93 -5.92
CA PHE A 35 -6.62 15.44 -4.95
C PHE A 35 -7.23 15.55 -3.54
N TYR A 36 -8.44 16.11 -3.43
CA TYR A 36 -9.14 16.15 -2.14
C TYR A 36 -9.50 14.76 -1.64
N GLY A 37 -9.89 13.85 -2.53
CA GLY A 37 -10.17 12.45 -2.18
C GLY A 37 -8.96 11.76 -1.56
N ALA A 38 -7.78 11.89 -2.19
CA ALA A 38 -6.54 11.35 -1.67
C ALA A 38 -6.13 11.98 -0.33
N THR A 39 -6.30 13.31 -0.20
CA THR A 39 -5.98 14.02 1.05
C THR A 39 -6.89 13.57 2.21
N ILE A 40 -8.19 13.45 1.98
CA ILE A 40 -9.15 12.98 2.97
C ILE A 40 -8.84 11.54 3.38
N ALA A 41 -8.51 10.66 2.44
CA ALA A 41 -8.13 9.28 2.72
C ALA A 41 -6.87 9.20 3.61
N ASN A 42 -5.83 9.98 3.30
CA ASN A 42 -4.61 10.05 4.12
C ASN A 42 -4.89 10.64 5.52
N ALA A 43 -5.69 11.70 5.61
CA ALA A 43 -6.06 12.32 6.88
C ALA A 43 -6.87 11.36 7.76
N THR A 44 -7.81 10.63 7.18
CA THR A 44 -8.59 9.61 7.89
C THR A 44 -7.70 8.47 8.39
N ALA A 45 -6.78 8.00 7.56
CA ALA A 45 -5.81 6.97 7.95
C ALA A 45 -4.94 7.44 9.12
N LEU A 46 -4.45 8.69 9.08
CA LEU A 46 -3.67 9.28 10.16
C LEU A 46 -4.49 9.37 11.47
N ALA A 47 -5.74 9.82 11.38
CA ALA A 47 -6.64 9.92 12.53
C ALA A 47 -6.88 8.55 13.19
N ILE A 48 -7.11 7.52 12.38
CA ILE A 48 -7.28 6.13 12.87
C ILE A 48 -5.99 5.64 13.52
N MET A 49 -4.82 5.89 12.93
CA MET A 49 -3.53 5.49 13.51
C MET A 49 -3.28 6.19 14.86
N ILE A 50 -3.56 7.49 14.96
CA ILE A 50 -3.45 8.25 16.21
C ILE A 50 -4.40 7.66 17.27
N PHE A 51 -5.65 7.38 16.90
CA PHE A 51 -6.63 6.76 17.81
C PHE A 51 -6.12 5.43 18.36
N PHE A 52 -5.68 4.51 17.50
CA PHE A 52 -5.11 3.23 17.92
C PHE A 52 -3.85 3.39 18.79
N PHE A 53 -3.04 4.40 18.50
CA PHE A 53 -1.86 4.71 19.30
C PHE A 53 -2.23 5.07 20.74
N PHE A 54 -3.21 5.96 20.94
CA PHE A 54 -3.68 6.33 22.28
C PHE A 54 -4.34 5.16 23.02
N PHE A 55 -5.13 4.35 22.32
CA PHE A 55 -5.81 3.20 22.93
C PHE A 55 -4.88 2.00 23.21
N SER A 56 -3.79 1.87 22.49
CA SER A 56 -2.86 0.73 22.62
C SER A 56 -2.00 0.80 23.90
N GLY A 57 -2.01 1.92 24.62
CA GLY A 57 -1.23 2.10 25.86
C GLY A 57 0.30 1.93 25.68
N ARG A 58 0.75 1.72 24.46
CA ARG A 58 2.17 1.61 24.12
C ARG A 58 2.75 3.01 23.99
N GLY A 59 3.29 3.53 25.09
CA GLY A 59 4.04 4.78 25.05
C GLY A 59 5.08 4.75 23.93
N MET A 60 5.12 5.82 23.13
CA MET A 60 6.11 5.97 22.06
C MET A 60 7.50 6.08 22.71
N ARG A 61 8.24 4.98 22.79
CA ARG A 61 9.66 5.01 23.16
C ARG A 61 10.44 5.47 21.92
N LEU A 62 10.40 6.76 21.66
CA LEU A 62 11.19 7.41 20.59
C LEU A 62 12.71 7.27 20.83
N GLU A 63 13.10 7.02 22.06
CA GLU A 63 14.52 6.84 22.46
C GLU A 63 15.23 5.68 21.75
N SER A 64 14.48 4.73 21.20
CA SER A 64 15.03 3.56 20.51
C SER A 64 15.04 3.68 18.99
N VAL A 65 14.47 4.74 18.42
CA VAL A 65 14.39 4.91 16.96
C VAL A 65 15.68 5.53 16.44
N LYS A 66 16.47 4.72 15.72
CA LYS A 66 17.65 5.23 15.02
C LYS A 66 17.22 6.30 14.00
N ARG A 67 17.97 7.40 13.91
CA ARG A 67 17.75 8.53 12.98
C ARG A 67 17.52 8.06 11.54
N ASN A 68 18.23 7.02 11.11
CA ASN A 68 18.06 6.43 9.78
C ASN A 68 16.67 5.77 9.59
N GLY A 69 16.12 5.13 10.62
CA GLY A 69 14.77 4.54 10.56
C GLY A 69 13.68 5.59 10.40
N LEU A 70 13.82 6.73 11.09
CA LEU A 70 12.88 7.85 10.95
C LEU A 70 12.94 8.44 9.54
N PHE A 71 14.13 8.64 8.99
CA PHE A 71 14.30 9.14 7.62
C PHE A 71 13.66 8.21 6.58
N LEU A 72 13.87 6.90 6.69
CA LEU A 72 13.25 5.92 5.79
C LEU A 72 11.73 5.88 5.93
N ALA A 73 11.19 6.02 7.14
CA ALA A 73 9.74 6.11 7.35
C ALA A 73 9.14 7.35 6.69
N ILE A 74 9.79 8.50 6.78
CA ILE A 74 9.36 9.74 6.09
C ILE A 74 9.38 9.55 4.58
N LEU A 75 10.45 8.97 4.03
CA LEU A 75 10.58 8.70 2.60
C LEU A 75 9.47 7.76 2.11
N SER A 76 9.17 6.71 2.87
CA SER A 76 8.05 5.80 2.59
C SER A 76 6.70 6.53 2.58
N GLY A 77 6.47 7.44 3.53
CA GLY A 77 5.26 8.27 3.59
C GLY A 77 5.10 9.19 2.37
N ILE A 78 6.19 9.78 1.90
CA ILE A 78 6.20 10.61 0.69
C ILE A 78 5.83 9.76 -0.53
N CYS A 79 6.47 8.60 -0.72
CA CYS A 79 6.15 7.69 -1.82
C CYS A 79 4.70 7.23 -1.78
N ASN A 80 4.18 6.88 -0.59
CA ASN A 80 2.79 6.47 -0.43
C ASN A 80 1.81 7.60 -0.78
N SER A 81 2.09 8.84 -0.40
CA SER A 81 1.24 9.99 -0.71
C SER A 81 1.18 10.26 -2.21
N ILE A 82 2.32 10.20 -2.91
CA ILE A 82 2.39 10.35 -4.37
C ILE A 82 1.61 9.22 -5.05
N ALA A 83 1.80 7.98 -4.60
CA ALA A 83 1.08 6.82 -5.13
C ALA A 83 -0.44 6.97 -4.97
N LEU A 84 -0.90 7.44 -3.81
CA LEU A 84 -2.32 7.61 -3.55
C LEU A 84 -2.95 8.72 -4.40
N ILE A 85 -2.27 9.85 -4.57
CA ILE A 85 -2.73 10.95 -5.47
C ILE A 85 -2.85 10.43 -6.90
N SER A 86 -1.83 9.72 -7.39
CA SER A 86 -1.83 9.13 -8.73
C SER A 86 -2.94 8.09 -8.90
N PHE A 87 -3.16 7.26 -7.88
CA PHE A 87 -4.22 6.25 -7.88
C PHE A 87 -5.62 6.86 -7.93
N PHE A 88 -5.89 7.90 -7.12
CA PHE A 88 -7.17 8.63 -7.18
C PHE A 88 -7.34 9.35 -8.53
N GLY A 89 -6.25 9.90 -9.09
CA GLY A 89 -6.25 10.45 -10.44
C GLY A 89 -6.65 9.42 -11.49
N ALA A 90 -6.05 8.23 -11.46
CA ALA A 90 -6.40 7.14 -12.36
C ALA A 90 -7.85 6.67 -12.17
N LEU A 91 -8.32 6.55 -10.91
CA LEU A 91 -9.70 6.19 -10.61
C LEU A 91 -10.72 7.23 -11.10
N SER A 92 -10.35 8.51 -11.18
CA SER A 92 -11.27 9.55 -11.65
C SER A 92 -11.65 9.36 -13.11
N ILE A 93 -10.73 8.96 -13.96
CA ILE A 93 -10.91 8.79 -15.40
C ILE A 93 -11.14 7.33 -15.83
N GLY A 94 -10.59 6.36 -15.08
CA GLY A 94 -10.62 4.93 -15.41
C GLY A 94 -11.73 4.15 -14.69
N LYS A 95 -12.02 2.94 -15.21
CA LYS A 95 -12.87 1.97 -14.50
C LYS A 95 -12.09 1.29 -13.38
N VAL A 96 -12.70 1.10 -12.20
CA VAL A 96 -12.08 0.41 -11.04
C VAL A 96 -11.52 -0.95 -11.46
N ALA A 97 -12.30 -1.70 -12.26
CA ALA A 97 -11.95 -3.03 -12.74
C ALA A 97 -10.66 -3.08 -13.59
N LEU A 98 -10.23 -1.96 -14.16
CA LEU A 98 -8.97 -1.85 -14.91
C LEU A 98 -7.86 -1.21 -14.07
N VAL A 99 -8.18 -0.14 -13.35
CA VAL A 99 -7.18 0.62 -12.57
C VAL A 99 -6.60 -0.23 -11.45
N VAL A 100 -7.42 -1.01 -10.74
CA VAL A 100 -6.96 -1.83 -9.62
C VAL A 100 -6.00 -2.95 -10.08
N PRO A 101 -6.33 -3.79 -11.09
CA PRO A 101 -5.37 -4.77 -11.60
C PRO A 101 -4.07 -4.15 -12.10
N ILE A 102 -4.13 -3.04 -12.84
CA ILE A 102 -2.91 -2.35 -13.31
C ILE A 102 -2.04 -1.92 -12.12
N SER A 103 -2.66 -1.42 -11.05
CA SER A 103 -1.93 -1.07 -9.83
C SER A 103 -1.29 -2.28 -9.17
N CYS A 104 -1.84 -3.49 -9.33
CA CYS A 104 -1.28 -4.73 -8.78
C CYS A 104 0.05 -5.17 -9.42
N VAL A 105 0.64 -4.39 -10.32
CA VAL A 105 2.02 -4.58 -10.81
C VAL A 105 3.06 -4.16 -9.76
N TYR A 106 2.69 -3.40 -8.72
CA TYR A 106 3.63 -2.93 -7.70
C TYR A 106 4.52 -4.02 -7.05
N PRO A 107 4.10 -5.30 -6.88
CA PRO A 107 4.97 -6.31 -6.30
C PRO A 107 6.23 -6.57 -7.14
N LEU A 108 6.17 -6.34 -8.47
CA LEU A 108 7.35 -6.43 -9.33
C LEU A 108 8.40 -5.39 -8.94
N PHE A 109 7.97 -4.15 -8.74
CA PHE A 109 8.86 -3.06 -8.30
C PHE A 109 9.37 -3.29 -6.88
N THR A 110 8.53 -3.85 -6.00
CA THR A 110 8.94 -4.21 -4.64
C THR A 110 10.00 -5.31 -4.66
N LEU A 111 9.83 -6.34 -5.49
CA LEU A 111 10.79 -7.43 -5.66
C LEU A 111 12.12 -6.91 -6.21
N LEU A 112 12.07 -6.05 -7.21
CA LEU A 112 13.26 -5.41 -7.78
C LEU A 112 13.98 -4.54 -6.72
N GLY A 113 13.24 -3.75 -5.98
CA GLY A 113 13.78 -2.95 -4.88
C GLY A 113 14.40 -3.80 -3.77
N ALA A 114 13.73 -4.87 -3.37
CA ALA A 114 14.26 -5.81 -2.38
C ALA A 114 15.57 -6.45 -2.87
N TYR A 115 15.62 -6.87 -4.13
CA TYR A 115 16.83 -7.42 -4.73
C TYR A 115 17.99 -6.43 -4.77
N LEU A 116 17.72 -5.14 -5.05
CA LEU A 116 18.77 -4.12 -5.16
C LEU A 116 19.25 -3.60 -3.81
N PHE A 117 18.33 -3.43 -2.84
CA PHE A 117 18.63 -2.73 -1.58
C PHE A 117 18.65 -3.64 -0.34
N MET A 118 18.06 -4.86 -0.41
CA MET A 118 17.89 -5.75 0.74
C MET A 118 18.49 -7.14 0.51
N LYS A 119 19.43 -7.28 -0.42
CA LYS A 119 20.02 -8.55 -0.90
C LYS A 119 20.56 -9.44 0.23
N GLU A 120 21.00 -8.87 1.35
CA GLU A 120 21.54 -9.60 2.50
C GLU A 120 20.47 -9.95 3.55
N SER A 121 19.31 -9.31 3.51
CA SER A 121 18.28 -9.42 4.55
C SER A 121 17.08 -10.26 4.12
N GLU A 122 16.83 -10.40 2.83
CA GLU A 122 15.68 -11.16 2.31
C GLU A 122 16.11 -12.23 1.32
N VAL A 123 15.72 -13.46 1.61
CA VAL A 123 15.87 -14.59 0.69
C VAL A 123 14.70 -14.55 -0.29
N ILE A 124 14.97 -14.13 -1.52
CA ILE A 124 13.97 -14.15 -2.59
C ILE A 124 13.86 -15.60 -3.10
N ASP A 125 12.78 -16.26 -2.71
CA ASP A 125 12.49 -17.63 -3.14
C ASP A 125 11.96 -17.61 -4.59
N HIS A 126 12.31 -18.65 -5.35
CA HIS A 126 11.83 -18.85 -6.72
C HIS A 126 10.30 -18.83 -6.82
N PHE A 127 9.60 -19.35 -5.81
CA PHE A 127 8.13 -19.31 -5.75
C PHE A 127 7.59 -17.88 -5.67
N THR A 128 8.27 -16.98 -4.97
CA THR A 128 7.89 -15.57 -4.89
C THR A 128 8.02 -14.89 -6.26
N VAL A 129 9.11 -15.16 -6.98
CA VAL A 129 9.32 -14.64 -8.34
C VAL A 129 8.25 -15.15 -9.30
N MET A 130 7.98 -16.45 -9.28
CA MET A 130 6.94 -17.07 -10.13
C MET A 130 5.55 -16.50 -9.82
N GLY A 131 5.20 -16.35 -8.55
CA GLY A 131 3.93 -15.75 -8.14
C GLY A 131 3.78 -14.31 -8.63
N THR A 132 4.84 -13.51 -8.52
CA THR A 132 4.85 -12.11 -9.01
C THR A 132 4.69 -12.05 -10.54
N LEU A 133 5.36 -12.93 -11.29
CA LEU A 133 5.21 -13.01 -12.74
C LEU A 133 3.80 -13.42 -13.15
N LEU A 134 3.16 -14.36 -12.44
CA LEU A 134 1.76 -14.74 -12.69
C LEU A 134 0.80 -13.57 -12.48
N ILE A 135 1.02 -12.73 -11.48
CA ILE A 135 0.23 -11.51 -11.26
C ILE A 135 0.36 -10.57 -12.47
N VAL A 136 1.58 -10.35 -12.97
CA VAL A 136 1.83 -9.48 -14.13
C VAL A 136 1.15 -10.03 -15.39
N ILE A 137 1.23 -11.33 -15.62
CA ILE A 137 0.54 -11.99 -16.74
C ILE A 137 -0.98 -11.80 -16.60
N GLY A 138 -1.52 -12.01 -15.39
CA GLY A 138 -2.94 -11.78 -15.10
C GLY A 138 -3.37 -10.34 -15.41
N VAL A 139 -2.55 -9.35 -15.07
CA VAL A 139 -2.82 -7.94 -15.39
C VAL A 139 -2.83 -7.70 -16.90
N ILE A 140 -1.88 -8.25 -17.64
CA ILE A 140 -1.82 -8.13 -19.11
C ILE A 140 -3.09 -8.69 -19.76
N LEU A 141 -3.64 -9.77 -19.22
CA LEU A 141 -4.87 -10.39 -19.73
C LEU A 141 -6.14 -9.57 -19.42
N THR A 142 -6.07 -8.58 -18.53
CA THR A 142 -7.22 -7.73 -18.19
C THR A 142 -7.26 -6.41 -18.99
N ILE A 143 -6.20 -6.11 -19.72
CA ILE A 143 -6.09 -4.91 -20.59
C ILE A 143 -6.46 -5.28 -22.01
#